data_40027c64549d18225f514ef044dec326
#
_entry.id   40027c64549d18225f514ef044dec326
#
_cell.length_a   1.000
_cell.length_b   1.000
_cell.length_c   1.000
_cell.angle_alpha   90.00
_cell.angle_beta   90.00
_cell.angle_gamma   90.00
#
_symmetry.space_group_name_H-M   'P 1'
#
loop_
_entity.id
_entity.type
_entity.pdbx_description
1 polymer ?
#
loop_
_entity_poly.entity_id
_entity_poly.type
_entity_poly.pdbx_seq_one_letter_code
_entity_poly.pdbx_strand_id
1 'polypeptide(L)'
;MENRVTQVASPAPVSTRFSAMVRAARDSRPLTSLSGDQLAMGLSGLCLVHCLASTVLFASIASVGVAFDNHLFHEIGLIIAIGFALITLVSGVLSHGYMMPFAVGSFGLGMMAGALSRPHDGSEVLATMIGVAVVALGHDLNRRARH
;
A
#
# COMPACT_ATOMS: atom_id res chain seq x y z
N MET A 1 -40.14 23.44 -52.58
CA MET A 1 -40.05 24.04 -51.23
C MET A 1 -39.89 22.89 -50.25
N GLU A 2 -38.66 22.58 -49.90
CA GLU A 2 -38.27 21.40 -49.10
C GLU A 2 -38.23 21.83 -47.63
N ASN A 3 -39.18 21.28 -46.83
CA ASN A 3 -39.33 21.55 -45.42
C ASN A 3 -38.20 20.83 -44.64
N ARG A 4 -37.10 21.50 -44.40
CA ARG A 4 -36.00 21.02 -43.52
C ARG A 4 -36.46 21.14 -42.07
N VAL A 5 -37.13 20.11 -41.57
CA VAL A 5 -37.43 19.98 -40.14
C VAL A 5 -36.11 19.83 -39.42
N THR A 6 -35.67 20.85 -38.72
CA THR A 6 -34.54 20.80 -37.78
C THR A 6 -34.90 19.85 -36.66
N GLN A 7 -34.34 18.61 -36.69
CA GLN A 7 -34.40 17.69 -35.55
C GLN A 7 -33.61 18.31 -34.41
N VAL A 8 -34.29 18.85 -33.43
CA VAL A 8 -33.73 19.25 -32.16
C VAL A 8 -33.36 17.94 -31.42
N ALA A 9 -32.07 17.63 -31.36
CA ALA A 9 -31.58 16.45 -30.64
C ALA A 9 -32.02 16.53 -29.17
N SER A 10 -32.82 15.57 -28.73
CA SER A 10 -33.27 15.45 -27.33
C SER A 10 -32.05 15.36 -26.39
N PRO A 11 -32.01 16.14 -25.32
CA PRO A 11 -30.89 16.09 -24.37
C PRO A 11 -30.79 14.69 -23.73
N ALA A 12 -29.60 14.13 -23.75
CA ALA A 12 -29.34 12.83 -23.16
C ALA A 12 -29.80 12.78 -21.69
N PRO A 13 -30.37 11.66 -21.21
CA PRO A 13 -30.84 11.52 -19.83
C PRO A 13 -29.72 11.80 -18.81
N VAL A 14 -30.10 12.40 -17.69
CA VAL A 14 -29.18 12.86 -16.63
C VAL A 14 -28.28 11.73 -16.15
N SER A 15 -28.78 10.50 -16.11
CA SER A 15 -28.00 9.29 -15.76
C SER A 15 -26.83 9.04 -16.71
N THR A 16 -27.00 9.27 -18.02
CA THR A 16 -25.93 9.10 -19.02
C THR A 16 -24.86 10.17 -18.90
N ARG A 17 -25.27 11.42 -18.60
CA ARG A 17 -24.33 12.52 -18.36
C ARG A 17 -23.51 12.33 -17.10
N PHE A 18 -24.15 11.86 -16.02
CA PHE A 18 -23.47 11.55 -14.78
C PHE A 18 -22.47 10.41 -14.96
N SER A 19 -22.86 9.32 -15.64
CA SER A 19 -21.96 8.20 -15.94
C SER A 19 -20.78 8.62 -16.82
N ALA A 20 -20.99 9.48 -17.80
CA ALA A 20 -19.92 10.02 -18.65
C ALA A 20 -18.96 10.92 -17.86
N MET A 21 -19.49 11.75 -16.96
CA MET A 21 -18.67 12.63 -16.12
C MET A 21 -17.82 11.83 -15.10
N VAL A 22 -18.39 10.77 -14.51
CA VAL A 22 -17.66 9.86 -13.62
C VAL A 22 -16.55 9.10 -14.37
N ARG A 23 -16.82 8.65 -15.60
CA ARG A 23 -15.80 8.01 -16.45
C ARG A 23 -14.69 8.99 -16.82
N ALA A 24 -15.03 10.20 -17.27
CA ALA A 24 -14.04 11.22 -17.61
C ALA A 24 -13.17 11.63 -16.41
N ALA A 25 -13.77 11.75 -15.22
CA ALA A 25 -13.01 11.99 -13.97
C ALA A 25 -12.12 10.81 -13.58
N ARG A 26 -12.46 9.59 -13.96
CA ARG A 26 -11.67 8.38 -13.73
C ARG A 26 -10.50 8.28 -14.72
N ASP A 27 -10.74 8.65 -15.98
CA ASP A 27 -9.72 8.61 -17.04
C ASP A 27 -8.73 9.77 -16.98
N SER A 28 -9.09 10.90 -16.34
CA SER A 28 -8.24 12.07 -16.17
C SER A 28 -7.27 11.97 -14.98
N ARG A 29 -7.17 10.82 -14.30
CA ARG A 29 -6.14 10.62 -13.29
C ARG A 29 -4.77 10.64 -13.97
N PRO A 30 -3.91 11.61 -13.62
CA PRO A 30 -2.56 11.62 -14.17
C PRO A 30 -1.86 10.31 -13.80
N LEU A 31 -1.11 9.75 -14.72
CA LEU A 31 -0.30 8.52 -14.55
C LEU A 31 0.68 8.57 -13.36
N THR A 32 0.77 9.72 -12.69
CA THR A 32 1.62 9.99 -11.53
C THR A 32 0.92 9.82 -10.17
N SER A 33 -0.38 9.54 -10.11
CA SER A 33 -1.02 9.26 -8.82
C SER A 33 -0.80 7.79 -8.43
N LEU A 34 0.39 7.49 -7.91
CA LEU A 34 0.60 6.25 -7.16
C LEU A 34 -0.48 6.16 -6.08
N SER A 35 -1.31 5.12 -6.11
CA SER A 35 -2.29 4.92 -5.05
C SER A 35 -1.56 4.70 -3.72
N GLY A 36 -2.17 5.10 -2.59
CA GLY A 36 -1.56 4.87 -1.28
C GLY A 36 -1.14 3.41 -1.06
N ASP A 37 -1.89 2.45 -1.64
CA ASP A 37 -1.54 1.04 -1.59
C ASP A 37 -0.27 0.70 -2.41
N GLN A 38 -0.07 1.35 -3.57
CA GLN A 38 1.15 1.17 -4.38
C GLN A 38 2.38 1.74 -3.65
N LEU A 39 2.23 2.91 -3.00
CA LEU A 39 3.29 3.48 -2.17
C LEU A 39 3.61 2.57 -0.97
N ALA A 40 2.59 2.04 -0.30
CA ALA A 40 2.76 1.12 0.82
C ALA A 40 3.42 -0.20 0.39
N MET A 41 3.04 -0.75 -0.77
CA MET A 41 3.69 -1.94 -1.34
C MET A 41 5.14 -1.65 -1.73
N GLY A 42 5.42 -0.49 -2.31
CA GLY A 42 6.78 -0.06 -2.64
C GLY A 42 7.65 0.11 -1.40
N LEU A 43 7.11 0.73 -0.34
CA LEU A 43 7.79 0.86 0.95
C LEU A 43 8.07 -0.51 1.59
N SER A 44 7.10 -1.42 1.54
CA SER A 44 7.26 -2.80 2.03
C SER A 44 8.35 -3.55 1.27
N GLY A 45 8.37 -3.41 -0.07
CA GLY A 45 9.42 -3.99 -0.91
C GLY A 45 10.81 -3.42 -0.59
N LEU A 46 10.91 -2.10 -0.40
CA LEU A 46 12.16 -1.44 0.00
C LEU A 46 12.65 -1.94 1.36
N CYS A 47 11.75 -2.07 2.34
CA CYS A 47 12.08 -2.62 3.66
C CYS A 47 12.60 -4.06 3.57
N LEU A 48 11.96 -4.91 2.74
CA LEU A 48 12.40 -6.28 2.50
C LEU A 48 13.80 -6.33 1.88
N VAL A 49 14.06 -5.53 0.85
CA VAL A 49 15.38 -5.43 0.20
C VAL A 49 16.43 -4.94 1.19
N HIS A 50 16.10 -3.92 2.02
CA HIS A 50 17.00 -3.43 3.07
C HIS A 50 17.36 -4.55 4.08
N CYS A 51 16.38 -5.29 4.59
CA CYS A 51 16.61 -6.39 5.52
C CYS A 51 17.48 -7.49 4.91
N LEU A 52 17.22 -7.86 3.64
CA LEU A 52 18.03 -8.86 2.94
C LEU A 52 19.47 -8.37 2.71
N ALA A 53 19.64 -7.13 2.24
CA ALA A 53 20.95 -6.54 2.00
C ALA A 53 21.77 -6.43 3.30
N SER A 54 21.14 -5.99 4.40
CA SER A 54 21.79 -5.91 5.71
C SER A 54 22.23 -7.29 6.20
N THR A 55 21.39 -8.31 6.05
CA THR A 55 21.71 -9.69 6.46
C THR A 55 22.88 -10.25 5.65
N VAL A 56 22.89 -10.05 4.32
CA VAL A 56 23.99 -10.51 3.45
C VAL A 56 25.27 -9.74 3.74
N LEU A 57 25.21 -8.42 3.94
CA LEU A 57 26.36 -7.58 4.30
C LEU A 57 26.93 -7.99 5.66
N PHE A 58 26.08 -8.22 6.66
CA PHE A 58 26.50 -8.68 7.98
C PHE A 58 27.18 -10.04 7.92
N ALA A 59 26.65 -10.98 7.14
CA ALA A 59 27.25 -12.30 6.94
C ALA A 59 28.60 -12.24 6.18
N SER A 60 28.74 -11.26 5.26
CA SER A 60 29.91 -11.13 4.41
C SER A 60 31.04 -10.30 5.04
N ILE A 61 30.69 -9.21 5.76
CA ILE A 61 31.65 -8.24 6.33
C ILE A 61 31.05 -7.70 7.63
N ALA A 62 31.31 -8.38 8.75
CA ALA A 62 30.71 -8.06 10.06
C ALA A 62 30.83 -6.60 10.50
N SER A 63 31.92 -5.91 10.15
CA SER A 63 32.17 -4.51 10.52
C SER A 63 31.33 -3.48 9.73
N VAL A 64 30.88 -3.82 8.53
CA VAL A 64 30.08 -2.92 7.67
C VAL A 64 28.58 -3.14 7.90
N GLY A 65 28.17 -4.38 8.18
CA GLY A 65 26.76 -4.71 8.45
C GLY A 65 26.19 -3.97 9.67
N VAL A 66 26.98 -3.80 10.72
CA VAL A 66 26.59 -3.09 11.97
C VAL A 66 26.15 -1.64 11.71
N ALA A 67 26.74 -0.96 10.69
CA ALA A 67 26.37 0.43 10.39
C ALA A 67 24.96 0.55 9.80
N PHE A 68 24.42 -0.51 9.19
CA PHE A 68 23.09 -0.54 8.57
C PHE A 68 22.03 -1.24 9.43
N ASP A 69 22.45 -2.00 10.44
CA ASP A 69 21.58 -2.70 11.38
C ASP A 69 21.26 -1.83 12.62
N ASN A 70 21.04 -0.55 12.39
CA ASN A 70 20.68 0.36 13.48
C ASN A 70 19.18 0.20 13.80
N HIS A 71 18.87 -0.16 15.03
CA HIS A 71 17.52 -0.28 15.59
C HIS A 71 16.63 0.93 15.24
N LEU A 72 17.21 2.14 15.18
CA LEU A 72 16.52 3.37 14.86
C LEU A 72 15.87 3.34 13.46
N PHE A 73 16.52 2.71 12.45
CA PHE A 73 15.93 2.59 11.11
C PHE A 73 14.70 1.68 11.09
N HIS A 74 14.73 0.61 11.87
CA HIS A 74 13.57 -0.30 11.99
C HIS A 74 12.41 0.36 12.75
N GLU A 75 12.70 1.12 13.79
CA GLU A 75 11.70 1.87 14.57
C GLU A 75 11.03 2.96 13.72
N ILE A 76 11.81 3.80 13.05
CA ILE A 76 11.30 4.83 12.13
C ILE A 76 10.50 4.19 11.00
N GLY A 77 11.02 3.11 10.40
CA GLY A 77 10.35 2.37 9.34
C GLY A 77 9.00 1.82 9.78
N LEU A 78 8.91 1.29 11.00
CA LEU A 78 7.65 0.81 11.58
C LEU A 78 6.64 1.94 11.80
N ILE A 79 7.08 3.09 12.33
CA ILE A 79 6.19 4.26 12.54
C ILE A 79 5.61 4.73 11.20
N ILE A 80 6.44 4.82 10.16
CA ILE A 80 6.01 5.18 8.81
C ILE A 80 5.02 4.14 8.27
N ALA A 81 5.32 2.84 8.42
CA ALA A 81 4.46 1.75 7.96
C ALA A 81 3.09 1.78 8.65
N ILE A 82 3.04 2.05 9.97
CA ILE A 82 1.78 2.21 10.72
C ILE A 82 0.97 3.38 10.15
N GLY A 83 1.60 4.54 9.94
CA GLY A 83 0.93 5.72 9.38
C GLY A 83 0.30 5.43 8.01
N PHE A 84 1.05 4.81 7.10
CA PHE A 84 0.55 4.42 5.78
C PHE A 84 -0.58 3.39 5.86
N ALA A 85 -0.44 2.37 6.71
CA ALA A 85 -1.44 1.34 6.89
C ALA A 85 -2.76 1.93 7.43
N LEU A 86 -2.70 2.81 8.43
CA LEU A 86 -3.88 3.49 8.96
C LEU A 86 -4.60 4.30 7.89
N ILE A 87 -3.88 5.11 7.12
CA ILE A 87 -4.49 5.94 6.08
C ILE A 87 -5.07 5.09 4.96
N THR A 88 -4.34 4.11 4.45
CA THR A 88 -4.71 3.38 3.23
C THR A 88 -5.70 2.25 3.51
N LEU A 89 -5.50 1.46 4.57
CA LEU A 89 -6.37 0.33 4.89
C LEU A 89 -7.69 0.79 5.52
N VAL A 90 -7.67 1.80 6.41
CA VAL A 90 -8.90 2.38 6.97
C VAL A 90 -9.73 3.04 5.88
N SER A 91 -9.10 3.85 5.00
CA SER A 91 -9.83 4.45 3.88
C SER A 91 -10.38 3.38 2.93
N GLY A 92 -9.69 2.26 2.77
CA GLY A 92 -10.17 1.10 2.03
C GLY A 92 -11.43 0.51 2.67
N VAL A 93 -11.39 0.17 3.95
CA VAL A 93 -12.56 -0.36 4.69
C VAL A 93 -13.76 0.57 4.55
N LEU A 94 -13.56 1.89 4.69
CA LEU A 94 -14.63 2.87 4.55
C LEU A 94 -15.18 2.95 3.12
N SER A 95 -14.40 2.60 2.09
CA SER A 95 -14.81 2.67 0.69
C SER A 95 -15.47 1.40 0.17
N HIS A 96 -15.03 0.21 0.56
CA HIS A 96 -15.52 -1.07 0.06
C HIS A 96 -16.16 -1.96 1.13
N GLY A 97 -16.04 -1.62 2.42
CA GLY A 97 -16.69 -2.34 3.54
C GLY A 97 -16.02 -3.65 3.96
N TYR A 98 -14.95 -4.11 3.31
CA TYR A 98 -14.27 -5.37 3.66
C TYR A 98 -13.22 -5.14 4.74
N MET A 99 -13.35 -5.83 5.88
CA MET A 99 -12.43 -5.74 7.02
C MET A 99 -11.17 -6.60 6.86
N MET A 100 -11.18 -7.59 5.96
CA MET A 100 -10.09 -8.56 5.84
C MET A 100 -8.73 -7.93 5.51
N PRO A 101 -8.61 -6.99 4.53
CA PRO A 101 -7.33 -6.34 4.27
C PRO A 101 -6.75 -5.62 5.48
N PHE A 102 -7.61 -4.96 6.25
CA PHE A 102 -7.23 -4.27 7.49
C PHE A 102 -6.72 -5.25 8.54
N ALA A 103 -7.43 -6.36 8.77
CA ALA A 103 -7.04 -7.38 9.75
C ALA A 103 -5.68 -8.00 9.39
N VAL A 104 -5.46 -8.36 8.11
CA VAL A 104 -4.19 -8.92 7.63
C VAL A 104 -3.05 -7.92 7.78
N GLY A 105 -3.25 -6.66 7.37
CA GLY A 105 -2.23 -5.60 7.50
C GLY A 105 -1.88 -5.32 8.96
N SER A 106 -2.87 -5.23 9.85
CA SER A 106 -2.66 -5.02 11.29
C SER A 106 -1.90 -6.17 11.93
N PHE A 107 -2.16 -7.42 11.52
CA PHE A 107 -1.42 -8.59 12.00
C PHE A 107 0.06 -8.50 11.59
N GLY A 108 0.36 -8.13 10.34
CA GLY A 108 1.74 -7.92 9.88
C GLY A 108 2.47 -6.82 10.65
N LEU A 109 1.80 -5.70 10.92
CA LEU A 109 2.36 -4.62 11.76
C LEU A 109 2.63 -5.09 13.19
N GLY A 110 1.73 -5.90 13.77
CA GLY A 110 1.92 -6.49 15.10
C GLY A 110 3.14 -7.41 15.15
N MET A 111 3.39 -8.19 14.08
CA MET A 111 4.60 -9.03 13.98
C MET A 111 5.87 -8.17 13.91
N MET A 112 5.87 -7.09 13.13
CA MET A 112 7.02 -6.16 13.06
C MET A 112 7.27 -5.49 14.41
N ALA A 113 6.23 -5.01 15.09
CA ALA A 113 6.35 -4.42 16.43
C ALA A 113 6.88 -5.44 17.45
N GLY A 114 6.40 -6.68 17.41
CA GLY A 114 6.89 -7.76 18.26
C GLY A 114 8.34 -8.14 17.98
N ALA A 115 8.82 -8.00 16.73
CA ALA A 115 10.20 -8.24 16.38
C ALA A 115 11.17 -7.27 17.07
N LEU A 116 10.77 -5.99 17.24
CA LEU A 116 11.58 -4.99 17.94
C LEU A 116 11.85 -5.32 19.42
N SER A 117 11.02 -6.16 20.03
CA SER A 117 11.16 -6.58 21.44
C SER A 117 11.99 -7.85 21.61
N ARG A 118 12.53 -8.41 20.51
CA ARG A 118 13.31 -9.65 20.55
C ARG A 118 14.81 -9.40 20.75
N PRO A 119 15.55 -10.38 21.31
CA PRO A 119 17.00 -10.34 21.32
C PRO A 119 17.57 -10.30 19.89
N HIS A 120 18.73 -9.66 19.72
CA HIS A 120 19.44 -9.58 18.43
C HIS A 120 20.17 -10.89 18.11
N ASP A 121 19.41 -11.96 17.87
CA ASP A 121 19.91 -13.30 17.51
C ASP A 121 19.54 -13.69 16.06
N GLY A 122 19.05 -12.74 15.26
CA GLY A 122 18.59 -12.95 13.88
C GLY A 122 17.11 -13.36 13.78
N SER A 123 16.45 -13.72 14.88
CA SER A 123 15.04 -14.08 14.87
C SER A 123 14.15 -12.86 14.65
N GLU A 124 14.62 -11.67 15.07
CA GLU A 124 13.95 -10.38 14.83
C GLU A 124 13.89 -10.04 13.33
N VAL A 125 14.96 -10.36 12.58
CA VAL A 125 15.00 -10.13 11.12
C VAL A 125 13.98 -10.99 10.42
N LEU A 126 13.90 -12.29 10.74
CA LEU A 126 12.91 -13.19 10.16
C LEU A 126 11.49 -12.76 10.49
N ALA A 127 11.21 -12.37 11.74
CA ALA A 127 9.90 -11.90 12.15
C ALA A 127 9.51 -10.61 11.42
N THR A 128 10.44 -9.67 11.25
CA THR A 128 10.24 -8.44 10.48
C THR A 128 9.96 -8.74 9.01
N MET A 129 10.72 -9.63 8.37
CA MET A 129 10.52 -10.01 6.97
C MET A 129 9.14 -10.62 6.75
N ILE A 130 8.71 -11.53 7.62
CA ILE A 130 7.36 -12.12 7.56
C ILE A 130 6.30 -11.04 7.77
N GLY A 131 6.49 -10.18 8.76
CA GLY A 131 5.58 -9.06 9.04
C GLY A 131 5.40 -8.14 7.84
N VAL A 132 6.51 -7.73 7.18
CA VAL A 132 6.48 -6.91 5.96
C VAL A 132 5.74 -7.61 4.82
N ALA A 133 5.97 -8.91 4.60
CA ALA A 133 5.27 -9.67 3.57
C ALA A 133 3.75 -9.72 3.84
N VAL A 134 3.35 -9.88 5.10
CA VAL A 134 1.93 -9.89 5.51
C VAL A 134 1.29 -8.51 5.34
N VAL A 135 2.01 -7.41 5.67
CA VAL A 135 1.55 -6.03 5.40
C VAL A 135 1.34 -5.80 3.91
N ALA A 136 2.30 -6.22 3.08
CA ALA A 136 2.19 -6.12 1.62
C ALA A 136 0.97 -6.89 1.09
N LEU A 137 0.70 -8.09 1.63
CA LEU A 137 -0.50 -8.86 1.31
C LEU A 137 -1.79 -8.11 1.70
N GLY A 138 -1.82 -7.47 2.88
CA GLY A 138 -2.94 -6.63 3.30
C GLY A 138 -3.24 -5.51 2.30
N HIS A 139 -2.20 -4.81 1.81
CA HIS A 139 -2.35 -3.78 0.79
C HIS A 139 -2.76 -4.34 -0.58
N ASP A 140 -2.26 -5.50 -0.99
CA ASP A 140 -2.70 -6.14 -2.24
C ASP A 140 -4.19 -6.54 -2.18
N LEU A 141 -4.64 -7.13 -1.06
CA LEU A 141 -6.05 -7.44 -0.83
C LEU A 141 -6.92 -6.18 -0.85
N ASN A 142 -6.48 -5.09 -0.21
CA ASN A 142 -7.17 -3.81 -0.21
C ASN A 142 -7.29 -3.21 -1.61
N ARG A 143 -6.24 -3.33 -2.42
CA ARG A 143 -6.25 -2.92 -3.82
C ARG A 143 -7.25 -3.72 -4.65
N ARG A 144 -7.27 -5.06 -4.48
CA ARG A 144 -8.20 -5.95 -5.19
C ARG A 144 -9.66 -5.71 -4.80
N ALA A 145 -9.91 -5.37 -3.54
CA ALA A 145 -11.26 -5.08 -3.05
C ALA A 145 -11.88 -3.78 -3.62
N ARG A 146 -11.08 -2.92 -4.24
CA ARG A 146 -11.53 -1.68 -4.90
C ARG A 146 -11.97 -1.87 -6.36
N HIS A 147 -11.74 -3.06 -6.93
CA HIS A 147 -12.10 -3.43 -8.31
C HIS A 147 -13.24 -4.43 -8.32
#